data_24bee7f4701590edff6c3e3455836b90
#
_entry.id   24bee7f4701590edff6c3e3455836b90
#
_cell.length_a   1.000
_cell.length_b   1.000
_cell.length_c   1.000
_cell.angle_alpha   90.00
_cell.angle_beta   90.00
_cell.angle_gamma   90.00
#
_symmetry.space_group_name_H-M   'P 1'
#
loop_
_entity.id
_entity.type
_entity.pdbx_description
1 polymer ?
#
loop_
_entity_poly.entity_id
_entity_poly.type
_entity_poly.pdbx_seq_one_letter_code
_entity_poly.pdbx_strand_id
1 'polypeptide(L)'
;MRGFGIGVDEAGRGPVIGPLVVCALAMPMADYSILGEMGVADSKSLTKSRRGEISRLIEIESAKRGWKIGLSICSPERIDMNSLGSNLNILEAELFSEAIKKTVSAKTGGGIFLDACDVNQARFGENVMSYLGNEWAGWEITSEHRMDQSNLLVGASSIIAKESRDLAISELSKKLGLEIGSGYPSDPKTRRAIKELVSGTTPHDCLRWSWSTVKDAWASI
;
A
#
# COMPACT_ATOMS: atom_id res chain seq x y z
N MET A 1 -15.10 21.13 -5.10
CA MET A 1 -15.78 19.86 -5.45
C MET A 1 -16.76 19.53 -4.32
N ARG A 2 -18.03 19.23 -4.63
CA ARG A 2 -19.01 18.75 -3.63
C ARG A 2 -19.01 17.23 -3.69
N GLY A 3 -18.89 16.52 -2.55
CA GLY A 3 -18.90 15.07 -2.48
C GLY A 3 -17.75 14.49 -1.68
N PHE A 4 -17.60 13.17 -1.74
CA PHE A 4 -16.49 12.44 -1.13
C PHE A 4 -15.36 12.23 -2.15
N GLY A 5 -14.12 12.15 -1.64
CA GLY A 5 -12.97 11.66 -2.37
C GLY A 5 -12.36 10.46 -1.68
N ILE A 6 -11.83 9.53 -2.45
CA ILE A 6 -11.04 8.39 -1.97
C ILE A 6 -9.71 8.42 -2.69
N GLY A 7 -8.61 8.61 -1.96
CA GLY A 7 -7.26 8.43 -2.51
C GLY A 7 -6.73 7.05 -2.15
N VAL A 8 -5.98 6.42 -3.05
CA VAL A 8 -5.45 5.08 -2.83
C VAL A 8 -4.01 4.99 -3.33
N ASP A 9 -3.15 4.41 -2.50
CA ASP A 9 -1.75 4.12 -2.83
C ASP A 9 -1.26 2.88 -2.07
N GLU A 10 -0.14 2.31 -2.49
CA GLU A 10 0.47 1.15 -1.88
C GLU A 10 1.88 1.42 -1.32
N ALA A 11 2.33 0.51 -0.48
CA ALA A 11 3.72 0.41 -0.03
C ALA A 11 4.16 -1.04 0.02
N GLY A 12 5.37 -1.30 -0.48
CA GLY A 12 5.93 -2.63 -0.39
C GLY A 12 5.74 -3.52 -1.61
N ARG A 13 5.63 -2.96 -2.82
CA ARG A 13 5.59 -3.70 -4.08
C ARG A 13 6.88 -4.48 -4.35
N GLY A 14 8.04 -3.85 -4.20
CA GLY A 14 9.35 -4.42 -4.56
C GLY A 14 10.12 -5.21 -3.50
N PRO A 15 9.81 -5.15 -2.19
CA PRO A 15 10.53 -5.92 -1.18
C PRO A 15 10.41 -7.43 -1.36
N VAL A 16 11.42 -8.15 -0.84
CA VAL A 16 11.46 -9.62 -0.78
C VAL A 16 11.01 -10.17 0.58
N ILE A 17 10.94 -9.30 1.61
CA ILE A 17 10.48 -9.63 2.96
C ILE A 17 9.25 -8.79 3.31
N GLY A 18 8.23 -9.44 3.88
CA GLY A 18 7.07 -8.81 4.48
C GLY A 18 5.96 -8.44 3.50
N PRO A 19 4.91 -7.78 4.00
CA PRO A 19 3.67 -7.57 3.27
C PRO A 19 3.76 -6.50 2.19
N LEU A 20 2.79 -6.54 1.27
CA LEU A 20 2.35 -5.42 0.45
C LEU A 20 1.15 -4.80 1.17
N VAL A 21 1.15 -3.48 1.36
CA VAL A 21 0.10 -2.76 2.07
C VAL A 21 -0.52 -1.72 1.13
N VAL A 22 -1.83 -1.77 0.99
CA VAL A 22 -2.62 -0.75 0.28
C VAL A 22 -3.44 0.04 1.29
N CYS A 23 -3.43 1.36 1.15
CA CYS A 23 -4.25 2.27 1.94
C CYS A 23 -5.22 3.03 1.05
N ALA A 24 -6.47 3.11 1.49
CA ALA A 24 -7.47 4.03 0.96
C ALA A 24 -7.89 5.01 2.05
N LEU A 25 -7.83 6.31 1.78
CA LEU A 25 -8.33 7.37 2.64
C LEU A 25 -9.55 8.00 1.99
N ALA A 26 -10.71 7.94 2.64
CA ALA A 26 -11.95 8.56 2.19
C ALA A 26 -12.32 9.74 3.08
N MET A 27 -12.67 10.88 2.46
CA MET A 27 -13.04 12.09 3.18
C MET A 27 -13.98 13.00 2.35
N PRO A 28 -14.73 13.92 3.00
CA PRO A 28 -15.41 14.99 2.29
C PRO A 28 -14.39 15.88 1.56
N MET A 29 -14.63 16.19 0.29
CA MET A 29 -13.72 17.05 -0.48
C MET A 29 -13.66 18.50 0.06
N ALA A 30 -14.59 18.90 0.91
CA ALA A 30 -14.52 20.17 1.63
C ALA A 30 -13.33 20.24 2.61
N ASP A 31 -12.84 19.09 3.08
CA ASP A 31 -11.72 18.99 4.02
C ASP A 31 -10.36 18.84 3.32
N TYR A 32 -10.34 18.78 1.98
CA TYR A 32 -9.13 18.45 1.18
C TYR A 32 -7.92 19.34 1.50
N SER A 33 -8.12 20.65 1.74
CA SER A 33 -7.03 21.59 2.06
C SER A 33 -6.32 21.28 3.37
N ILE A 34 -6.98 20.63 4.32
CA ILE A 34 -6.42 20.25 5.62
C ILE A 34 -5.20 19.33 5.46
N LEU A 35 -5.23 18.43 4.45
CA LEU A 35 -4.07 17.58 4.15
C LEU A 35 -2.84 18.39 3.74
N GLY A 36 -3.04 19.49 2.99
CA GLY A 36 -1.97 20.43 2.64
C GLY A 36 -1.38 21.13 3.86
N GLU A 37 -2.24 21.57 4.79
CA GLU A 37 -1.83 22.21 6.04
C GLU A 37 -1.02 21.27 6.94
N MET A 38 -1.26 19.97 6.88
CA MET A 38 -0.45 18.93 7.56
C MET A 38 0.93 18.70 6.92
N GLY A 39 1.14 19.18 5.69
CA GLY A 39 2.39 19.00 4.96
C GLY A 39 2.45 17.74 4.09
N VAL A 40 1.30 17.18 3.69
CA VAL A 40 1.24 15.98 2.82
C VAL A 40 1.85 16.25 1.44
N ALA A 41 1.79 17.50 0.94
CA ALA A 41 2.25 17.87 -0.41
C ALA A 41 3.73 17.56 -0.71
N ASP A 42 4.56 17.38 0.31
CA ASP A 42 6.01 17.15 0.17
C ASP A 42 6.43 15.71 0.54
N SER A 43 5.57 14.72 0.24
CA SER A 43 5.71 13.33 0.68
C SER A 43 7.06 12.67 0.33
N LYS A 44 7.72 13.10 -0.76
CA LYS A 44 9.03 12.55 -1.19
C LYS A 44 10.23 13.06 -0.39
N SER A 45 10.15 14.26 0.16
CA SER A 45 11.22 14.85 0.98
C SER A 45 11.08 14.53 2.47
N LEU A 46 9.97 13.88 2.87
CA LEU A 46 9.69 13.58 4.26
C LEU A 46 10.70 12.61 4.86
N THR A 47 11.33 13.01 5.95
CA THR A 47 12.04 12.06 6.81
C THR A 47 11.07 11.05 7.42
N LYS A 48 11.57 9.89 7.86
CA LYS A 48 10.75 8.87 8.53
C LYS A 48 10.01 9.45 9.75
N SER A 49 10.67 10.29 10.55
CA SER A 49 10.05 10.94 11.71
C SER A 49 8.88 11.84 11.31
N ARG A 50 9.08 12.70 10.31
CA ARG A 50 8.04 13.61 9.83
C ARG A 50 6.87 12.87 9.19
N ARG A 51 7.13 11.81 8.46
CA ARG A 51 6.09 10.94 7.87
C ARG A 51 5.24 10.31 8.97
N GLY A 52 5.85 9.77 10.04
CA GLY A 52 5.12 9.22 11.18
C GLY A 52 4.29 10.26 11.94
N GLU A 53 4.78 11.51 12.04
CA GLU A 53 4.01 12.62 12.62
C GLU A 53 2.77 12.95 11.77
N ILE A 54 2.92 13.07 10.46
CA ILE A 54 1.81 13.35 9.54
C ILE A 54 0.78 12.21 9.58
N SER A 55 1.23 10.95 9.58
CA SER A 55 0.33 9.79 9.69
C SER A 55 -0.55 9.88 10.94
N ARG A 56 0.05 10.20 12.10
CA ARG A 56 -0.71 10.40 13.34
C ARG A 56 -1.70 11.56 13.26
N LEU A 57 -1.30 12.68 12.64
CA LEU A 57 -2.21 13.82 12.45
C LEU A 57 -3.40 13.42 11.58
N ILE A 58 -3.18 12.67 10.50
CA ILE A 58 -4.27 12.15 9.65
C ILE A 58 -5.20 11.24 10.47
N GLU A 59 -4.67 10.33 11.28
CA GLU A 59 -5.48 9.46 12.14
C GLU A 59 -6.33 10.25 13.14
N ILE A 60 -5.75 11.27 13.79
CA ILE A 60 -6.45 12.14 14.74
C ILE A 60 -7.58 12.91 14.05
N GLU A 61 -7.29 13.54 12.92
CA GLU A 61 -8.32 14.31 12.18
C GLU A 61 -9.38 13.38 11.57
N SER A 62 -8.99 12.17 11.14
CA SER A 62 -9.93 11.15 10.68
C SER A 62 -10.96 10.80 11.76
N ALA A 63 -10.51 10.59 13.00
CA ALA A 63 -11.40 10.31 14.13
C ALA A 63 -12.34 11.49 14.44
N LYS A 64 -11.84 12.73 14.37
CA LYS A 64 -12.63 13.94 14.65
C LYS A 64 -13.65 14.26 13.56
N ARG A 65 -13.30 14.08 12.29
CA ARG A 65 -14.07 14.52 11.12
C ARG A 65 -14.86 13.39 10.46
N GLY A 66 -14.70 12.17 10.95
CA GLY A 66 -15.37 11.00 10.37
C GLY A 66 -14.77 10.53 9.04
N TRP A 67 -13.53 10.93 8.72
CA TRP A 67 -12.79 10.33 7.60
C TRP A 67 -12.60 8.84 7.83
N LYS A 68 -12.43 8.08 6.76
CA LYS A 68 -12.30 6.63 6.83
C LYS A 68 -11.01 6.16 6.20
N ILE A 69 -10.25 5.37 6.97
CA ILE A 69 -9.03 4.73 6.51
C ILE A 69 -9.33 3.24 6.31
N GLY A 70 -9.12 2.74 5.09
CA GLY A 70 -9.20 1.33 4.74
C GLY A 70 -7.81 0.79 4.42
N LEU A 71 -7.38 -0.26 5.12
CA LEU A 71 -6.11 -0.94 4.87
C LEU A 71 -6.35 -2.34 4.33
N SER A 72 -5.64 -2.72 3.25
CA SER A 72 -5.52 -4.09 2.79
C SER A 72 -4.05 -4.51 2.93
N ILE A 73 -3.80 -5.50 3.80
CA ILE A 73 -2.46 -6.02 4.09
C ILE A 73 -2.35 -7.40 3.45
N CYS A 74 -1.53 -7.50 2.41
CA CYS A 74 -1.32 -8.73 1.65
C CYS A 74 -0.07 -9.45 2.14
N SER A 75 -0.22 -10.68 2.60
CA SER A 75 0.90 -11.50 3.07
C SER A 75 1.82 -11.93 1.92
N PRO A 76 3.09 -12.27 2.21
CA PRO A 76 3.98 -12.89 1.23
C PRO A 76 3.38 -14.13 0.58
N GLU A 77 2.72 -14.99 1.35
CA GLU A 77 2.05 -16.18 0.85
C GLU A 77 0.98 -15.85 -0.22
N ARG A 78 0.11 -14.86 0.04
CA ARG A 78 -0.91 -14.46 -0.96
C ARG A 78 -0.28 -13.91 -2.23
N ILE A 79 0.84 -13.17 -2.11
CA ILE A 79 1.60 -12.66 -3.26
C ILE A 79 2.15 -13.84 -4.08
N ASP A 80 2.74 -14.84 -3.41
CA ASP A 80 3.33 -16.01 -4.06
C ASP A 80 2.27 -16.89 -4.74
N MET A 81 1.16 -17.14 -4.05
CA MET A 81 0.02 -17.87 -4.62
C MET A 81 -0.54 -17.18 -5.87
N ASN A 82 -0.68 -15.86 -5.85
CA ASN A 82 -1.11 -15.10 -7.03
C ASN A 82 -0.13 -15.25 -8.20
N SER A 83 1.18 -15.32 -7.93
CA SER A 83 2.21 -15.43 -8.98
C SER A 83 2.16 -16.74 -9.78
N LEU A 84 1.43 -17.76 -9.29
CA LEU A 84 1.26 -19.03 -9.99
C LEU A 84 0.25 -18.95 -11.16
N GLY A 85 -0.69 -18.00 -11.13
CA GLY A 85 -1.76 -17.92 -12.13
C GLY A 85 -2.06 -16.52 -12.64
N SER A 86 -1.43 -15.50 -12.10
CA SER A 86 -1.69 -14.10 -12.43
C SER A 86 -0.43 -13.26 -12.28
N ASN A 87 -0.56 -11.95 -12.40
CA ASN A 87 0.52 -10.99 -12.18
C ASN A 87 0.21 -10.03 -11.04
N LEU A 88 1.25 -9.36 -10.56
CA LEU A 88 1.14 -8.46 -9.42
C LEU A 88 0.17 -7.30 -9.64
N ASN A 89 0.06 -6.77 -10.88
CA ASN A 89 -0.86 -5.66 -11.18
C ASN A 89 -2.32 -6.04 -10.94
N ILE A 90 -2.70 -7.28 -11.25
CA ILE A 90 -4.06 -7.78 -11.03
C ILE A 90 -4.32 -7.94 -9.53
N LEU A 91 -3.37 -8.50 -8.78
CA LEU A 91 -3.48 -8.58 -7.32
C LEU A 91 -3.58 -7.19 -6.69
N GLU A 92 -2.80 -6.23 -7.16
CA GLU A 92 -2.87 -4.85 -6.66
C GLU A 92 -4.23 -4.21 -6.93
N ALA A 93 -4.81 -4.40 -8.12
CA ALA A 93 -6.16 -3.90 -8.41
C ALA A 93 -7.22 -4.50 -7.46
N GLU A 94 -7.10 -5.79 -7.13
CA GLU A 94 -7.95 -6.45 -6.13
C GLU A 94 -7.75 -5.84 -4.73
N LEU A 95 -6.50 -5.65 -4.28
CA LEU A 95 -6.17 -5.06 -2.98
C LEU A 95 -6.62 -3.61 -2.87
N PHE A 96 -6.52 -2.82 -3.95
CA PHE A 96 -7.06 -1.46 -4.02
C PHE A 96 -8.57 -1.47 -3.79
N SER A 97 -9.30 -2.37 -4.47
CA SER A 97 -10.75 -2.50 -4.27
C SER A 97 -11.09 -2.92 -2.84
N GLU A 98 -10.34 -3.84 -2.23
CA GLU A 98 -10.52 -4.25 -0.84
C GLU A 98 -10.33 -3.08 0.14
N ALA A 99 -9.29 -2.26 -0.06
CA ALA A 99 -9.03 -1.09 0.77
C ALA A 99 -10.15 -0.06 0.62
N ILE A 100 -10.62 0.22 -0.61
CA ILE A 100 -11.72 1.15 -0.89
C ILE A 100 -13.01 0.69 -0.19
N LYS A 101 -13.38 -0.58 -0.32
CA LYS A 101 -14.60 -1.17 0.30
C LYS A 101 -14.61 -1.07 1.83
N LYS A 102 -13.43 -0.94 2.47
CA LYS A 102 -13.31 -0.74 3.92
C LYS A 102 -13.53 0.71 4.36
N THR A 103 -13.71 1.66 3.45
CA THR A 103 -13.87 3.09 3.77
C THR A 103 -15.35 3.49 3.90
N VAL A 104 -15.99 3.79 2.80
CA VAL A 104 -17.37 4.29 2.76
C VAL A 104 -18.28 3.38 1.93
N SER A 105 -19.58 3.56 2.05
CA SER A 105 -20.56 2.82 1.24
C SER A 105 -20.48 3.27 -0.23
N ALA A 106 -20.67 2.32 -1.14
CA ALA A 106 -20.79 2.58 -2.58
C ALA A 106 -21.87 3.64 -2.91
N LYS A 107 -22.93 3.72 -2.09
CA LYS A 107 -24.03 4.69 -2.26
C LYS A 107 -23.62 6.14 -1.99
N THR A 108 -22.47 6.40 -1.38
CA THR A 108 -22.00 7.76 -1.06
C THR A 108 -21.74 8.55 -2.34
N GLY A 109 -21.11 7.95 -3.34
CA GLY A 109 -20.72 8.59 -4.60
C GLY A 109 -19.59 9.61 -4.44
N GLY A 110 -18.85 9.86 -5.51
CA GLY A 110 -17.73 10.82 -5.51
C GLY A 110 -16.61 10.45 -6.46
N GLY A 111 -15.38 10.89 -6.15
CA GLY A 111 -14.17 10.59 -6.92
C GLY A 111 -13.26 9.59 -6.24
N ILE A 112 -12.71 8.64 -7.00
CA ILE A 112 -11.65 7.71 -6.59
C ILE A 112 -10.37 8.06 -7.35
N PHE A 113 -9.28 8.26 -6.65
CA PHE A 113 -7.99 8.68 -7.16
C PHE A 113 -6.94 7.62 -6.82
N LEU A 114 -6.31 7.03 -7.84
CA LEU A 114 -5.40 5.89 -7.71
C LEU A 114 -3.98 6.24 -8.18
N ASP A 115 -2.96 5.96 -7.36
CA ASP A 115 -1.59 5.85 -7.89
C ASP A 115 -1.47 4.54 -8.67
N ALA A 116 -1.30 4.65 -10.00
CA ALA A 116 -1.36 3.50 -10.89
C ALA A 116 -0.09 2.65 -10.81
N CYS A 117 -0.25 1.37 -10.47
CA CYS A 117 0.84 0.38 -10.42
C CYS A 117 1.13 -0.29 -11.77
N ASP A 118 0.19 -0.21 -12.72
CA ASP A 118 0.31 -0.79 -14.07
C ASP A 118 0.91 0.24 -15.05
N VAL A 119 1.65 -0.22 -16.04
CA VAL A 119 2.14 0.61 -17.16
C VAL A 119 0.99 1.28 -17.94
N ASN A 120 -0.19 0.65 -17.96
CA ASN A 120 -1.42 1.21 -18.53
C ASN A 120 -2.34 1.68 -17.40
N GLN A 121 -2.34 2.99 -17.14
CA GLN A 121 -3.10 3.65 -16.09
C GLN A 121 -4.62 3.42 -16.24
N ALA A 122 -5.16 3.52 -17.45
CA ALA A 122 -6.58 3.35 -17.70
C ALA A 122 -7.02 1.91 -17.38
N ARG A 123 -6.27 0.91 -17.86
CA ARG A 123 -6.51 -0.50 -17.57
C ARG A 123 -6.47 -0.79 -16.06
N PHE A 124 -5.55 -0.15 -15.32
CA PHE A 124 -5.49 -0.31 -13.88
C PHE A 124 -6.77 0.18 -13.20
N GLY A 125 -7.24 1.37 -13.57
CA GLY A 125 -8.51 1.92 -13.07
C GLY A 125 -9.72 1.03 -13.42
N GLU A 126 -9.79 0.53 -14.66
CA GLU A 126 -10.83 -0.41 -15.09
C GLU A 126 -10.83 -1.71 -14.27
N ASN A 127 -9.65 -2.28 -14.01
CA ASN A 127 -9.51 -3.47 -13.19
C ASN A 127 -9.98 -3.21 -11.74
N VAL A 128 -9.58 -2.10 -11.12
CA VAL A 128 -10.06 -1.73 -9.77
C VAL A 128 -11.58 -1.58 -9.77
N MET A 129 -12.17 -0.89 -10.75
CA MET A 129 -13.61 -0.72 -10.86
C MET A 129 -14.32 -2.08 -11.04
N SER A 130 -13.75 -2.99 -11.82
CA SER A 130 -14.28 -4.35 -12.01
C SER A 130 -14.35 -5.12 -10.68
N TYR A 131 -13.29 -5.03 -9.84
CA TYR A 131 -13.26 -5.66 -8.52
C TYR A 131 -14.19 -4.95 -7.50
N LEU A 132 -14.42 -3.64 -7.64
CA LEU A 132 -15.38 -2.92 -6.82
C LEU A 132 -16.80 -3.41 -7.08
N GLY A 133 -17.16 -3.65 -8.35
CA GLY A 133 -18.47 -4.14 -8.74
C GLY A 133 -19.47 -3.04 -9.09
N ASN A 134 -20.62 -3.44 -9.63
CA ASN A 134 -21.63 -2.55 -10.20
C ASN A 134 -22.22 -1.54 -9.21
N GLU A 135 -22.23 -1.84 -7.90
CA GLU A 135 -22.68 -0.93 -6.86
C GLU A 135 -21.86 0.37 -6.78
N TRP A 136 -20.63 0.34 -7.29
CA TRP A 136 -19.72 1.51 -7.32
C TRP A 136 -19.81 2.32 -8.64
N ALA A 137 -20.73 1.99 -9.55
CA ALA A 137 -20.89 2.68 -10.83
C ALA A 137 -21.19 4.19 -10.73
N GLY A 138 -21.60 4.68 -9.54
CA GLY A 138 -21.80 6.11 -9.26
C GLY A 138 -20.52 6.86 -8.86
N TRP A 139 -19.36 6.22 -8.87
CA TRP A 139 -18.06 6.82 -8.57
C TRP A 139 -17.26 7.07 -9.85
N GLU A 140 -16.64 8.25 -9.92
CA GLU A 140 -15.68 8.57 -10.99
C GLU A 140 -14.28 8.12 -10.58
N ILE A 141 -13.61 7.33 -11.45
CA ILE A 141 -12.26 6.86 -11.17
C ILE A 141 -11.24 7.61 -12.03
N THR A 142 -10.18 8.08 -11.38
CA THR A 142 -8.99 8.66 -12.02
C THR A 142 -7.78 7.85 -11.59
N SER A 143 -7.02 7.35 -12.56
CA SER A 143 -5.85 6.50 -12.31
C SER A 143 -4.67 7.07 -13.09
N GLU A 144 -3.62 7.50 -12.37
CA GLU A 144 -2.44 8.13 -12.97
C GLU A 144 -1.17 7.67 -12.26
N HIS A 145 -0.05 7.64 -12.97
CA HIS A 145 1.25 7.37 -12.36
C HIS A 145 1.71 8.54 -11.50
N ARG A 146 2.26 8.24 -10.34
CA ARG A 146 2.80 9.21 -9.37
C ARG A 146 1.74 10.21 -8.89
N MET A 147 0.52 9.76 -8.78
CA MET A 147 -0.57 10.61 -8.31
C MET A 147 -0.37 11.01 -6.84
N ASP A 148 0.43 10.25 -6.08
CA ASP A 148 0.89 10.61 -4.74
C ASP A 148 1.59 11.98 -4.65
N GLN A 149 2.09 12.51 -5.79
CA GLN A 149 2.78 13.80 -5.87
C GLN A 149 1.88 14.96 -6.27
N SER A 150 0.77 14.67 -6.98
CA SER A 150 -0.13 15.67 -7.54
C SER A 150 -1.47 15.77 -6.80
N ASN A 151 -1.83 14.73 -6.02
CA ASN A 151 -3.09 14.65 -5.30
C ASN A 151 -2.83 14.39 -3.80
N LEU A 152 -3.23 15.34 -2.95
CA LEU A 152 -3.00 15.26 -1.51
C LEU A 152 -3.68 14.04 -0.86
N LEU A 153 -4.83 13.60 -1.38
CA LEU A 153 -5.55 12.47 -0.82
C LEU A 153 -4.79 11.15 -1.09
N VAL A 154 -4.23 11.00 -2.30
CA VAL A 154 -3.36 9.88 -2.65
C VAL A 154 -2.04 9.96 -1.89
N GLY A 155 -1.44 11.15 -1.77
CA GLY A 155 -0.24 11.38 -0.96
C GLY A 155 -0.43 11.02 0.51
N ALA A 156 -1.58 11.32 1.10
CA ALA A 156 -1.93 10.92 2.46
C ALA A 156 -2.05 9.40 2.60
N SER A 157 -2.67 8.73 1.62
CA SER A 157 -2.75 7.26 1.58
C SER A 157 -1.37 6.61 1.45
N SER A 158 -0.49 7.18 0.63
CA SER A 158 0.93 6.80 0.50
C SER A 158 1.66 6.83 1.85
N ILE A 159 1.50 7.92 2.60
CA ILE A 159 2.10 8.09 3.92
C ILE A 159 1.61 7.00 4.87
N ILE A 160 0.30 6.77 4.95
CA ILE A 160 -0.28 5.75 5.84
C ILE A 160 0.16 4.34 5.43
N ALA A 161 0.15 4.01 4.14
CA ALA A 161 0.60 2.71 3.64
C ALA A 161 2.06 2.44 4.01
N LYS A 162 2.95 3.43 3.83
CA LYS A 162 4.38 3.34 4.18
C LYS A 162 4.60 3.14 5.68
N GLU A 163 3.89 3.90 6.54
CA GLU A 163 4.00 3.76 8.00
C GLU A 163 3.44 2.41 8.47
N SER A 164 2.30 1.97 7.95
CA SER A 164 1.70 0.67 8.26
C SER A 164 2.63 -0.48 7.88
N ARG A 165 3.28 -0.39 6.72
CA ARG A 165 4.26 -1.38 6.28
C ARG A 165 5.53 -1.34 7.15
N ASP A 166 6.07 -0.16 7.46
CA ASP A 166 7.26 -0.02 8.29
C ASP A 166 7.02 -0.59 9.70
N LEU A 167 5.81 -0.42 10.24
CA LEU A 167 5.41 -1.04 11.50
C LEU A 167 5.40 -2.56 11.39
N ALA A 168 4.78 -3.12 10.35
CA ALA A 168 4.74 -4.57 10.13
C ALA A 168 6.15 -5.19 10.01
N ILE A 169 7.08 -4.52 9.33
CA ILE A 169 8.48 -4.93 9.23
C ILE A 169 9.18 -4.87 10.59
N SER A 170 8.92 -3.83 11.39
CA SER A 170 9.49 -3.70 12.74
C SER A 170 9.00 -4.79 13.67
N GLU A 171 7.71 -5.11 13.64
CA GLU A 171 7.10 -6.18 14.42
C GLU A 171 7.63 -7.55 14.00
N LEU A 172 7.75 -7.79 12.71
CA LEU A 172 8.35 -9.01 12.16
C LEU A 172 9.79 -9.19 12.62
N SER A 173 10.61 -8.12 12.56
CA SER A 173 12.00 -8.13 13.03
C SER A 173 12.09 -8.49 14.51
N LYS A 174 11.22 -7.92 15.36
CA LYS A 174 11.15 -8.26 16.79
C LYS A 174 10.74 -9.70 17.02
N LYS A 175 9.72 -10.18 16.31
CA LYS A 175 9.22 -11.56 16.42
C LYS A 175 10.28 -12.60 16.06
N LEU A 176 11.10 -12.30 15.05
CA LEU A 176 12.17 -13.18 14.58
C LEU A 176 13.46 -13.07 15.42
N GLY A 177 13.61 -12.03 16.23
CA GLY A 177 14.88 -11.70 16.89
C GLY A 177 16.00 -11.39 15.87
N LEU A 178 15.65 -10.98 14.65
CA LEU A 178 16.55 -10.80 13.53
C LEU A 178 16.40 -9.40 12.92
N GLU A 179 17.52 -8.72 12.65
CA GLU A 179 17.53 -7.44 11.98
C GLU A 179 17.28 -7.62 10.47
N ILE A 180 16.03 -7.49 10.03
CA ILE A 180 15.63 -7.74 8.63
C ILE A 180 15.79 -6.53 7.70
N GLY A 181 16.12 -5.35 8.23
CA GLY A 181 16.26 -4.13 7.45
C GLY A 181 14.94 -3.64 6.87
N SER A 182 14.98 -3.05 5.69
CA SER A 182 13.80 -2.50 5.00
C SER A 182 12.95 -3.56 4.26
N GLY A 183 13.46 -4.76 4.11
CA GLY A 183 12.87 -5.83 3.31
C GLY A 183 13.20 -5.74 1.81
N TYR A 184 13.86 -4.69 1.33
CA TYR A 184 14.27 -4.56 -0.07
C TYR A 184 15.59 -5.29 -0.36
N PRO A 185 15.76 -5.91 -1.55
CA PRO A 185 16.97 -6.65 -1.89
C PRO A 185 18.22 -5.75 -2.00
N SER A 186 18.05 -4.44 -2.16
CA SER A 186 19.15 -3.47 -2.16
C SER A 186 19.71 -3.18 -0.76
N ASP A 187 18.95 -3.45 0.30
CA ASP A 187 19.37 -3.21 1.69
C ASP A 187 20.35 -4.30 2.17
N PRO A 188 21.57 -3.93 2.62
CA PRO A 188 22.55 -4.90 3.14
C PRO A 188 22.04 -5.72 4.34
N LYS A 189 21.19 -5.15 5.21
CA LYS A 189 20.60 -5.85 6.35
C LYS A 189 19.62 -6.92 5.85
N THR A 190 18.77 -6.57 4.90
CA THR A 190 17.86 -7.52 4.24
C THR A 190 18.60 -8.67 3.59
N ARG A 191 19.71 -8.39 2.87
CA ARG A 191 20.52 -9.45 2.24
C ARG A 191 21.14 -10.42 3.25
N ARG A 192 21.55 -9.93 4.43
CA ARG A 192 22.00 -10.82 5.52
C ARG A 192 20.85 -11.66 6.07
N ALA A 193 19.73 -11.03 6.35
CA ALA A 193 18.54 -11.72 6.87
C ALA A 193 18.03 -12.83 5.92
N ILE A 194 18.04 -12.61 4.60
CA ILE A 194 17.63 -13.64 3.63
C ILE A 194 18.43 -14.92 3.82
N LYS A 195 19.77 -14.85 4.02
CA LYS A 195 20.62 -16.02 4.20
C LYS A 195 20.20 -16.87 5.41
N GLU A 196 19.80 -16.21 6.49
CA GLU A 196 19.30 -16.90 7.69
C GLU A 196 17.89 -17.46 7.46
N LEU A 197 17.01 -16.69 6.80
CA LEU A 197 15.62 -17.06 6.56
C LEU A 197 15.45 -18.19 5.51
N VAL A 198 16.47 -18.47 4.70
CA VAL A 198 16.48 -19.62 3.77
C VAL A 198 17.29 -20.81 4.29
N SER A 199 17.91 -20.75 5.46
CA SER A 199 18.79 -21.81 5.99
C SER A 199 18.04 -23.05 6.53
N GLY A 200 16.70 -23.03 6.61
CA GLY A 200 15.87 -24.14 7.07
C GLY A 200 15.59 -25.20 5.98
N THR A 201 14.67 -26.10 6.25
CA THR A 201 14.18 -27.09 5.26
C THR A 201 13.30 -26.46 4.18
N THR A 202 12.71 -25.30 4.47
CA THR A 202 11.96 -24.45 3.54
C THR A 202 12.29 -22.99 3.85
N PRO A 203 12.23 -22.08 2.86
CA PRO A 203 12.32 -20.64 3.14
C PRO A 203 11.26 -20.20 4.14
N HIS A 204 11.58 -19.20 4.99
CA HIS A 204 10.65 -18.71 5.98
C HIS A 204 9.45 -17.99 5.34
N ASP A 205 8.25 -18.10 5.94
CA ASP A 205 6.97 -17.57 5.43
C ASP A 205 6.92 -16.05 5.27
N CYS A 206 7.84 -15.32 5.88
CA CYS A 206 7.97 -13.87 5.67
C CYS A 206 8.64 -13.50 4.34
N LEU A 207 9.25 -14.45 3.64
CA LEU A 207 9.87 -14.27 2.34
C LEU A 207 8.83 -14.39 1.21
N ARG A 208 9.01 -13.62 0.15
CA ARG A 208 8.26 -13.78 -1.09
C ARG A 208 9.02 -14.77 -1.98
N TRP A 209 8.66 -16.03 -1.92
CA TRP A 209 9.36 -17.14 -2.55
C TRP A 209 9.41 -17.03 -4.08
N SER A 210 8.42 -16.39 -4.67
CA SER A 210 8.37 -16.16 -6.13
C SER A 210 9.41 -15.15 -6.64
N TRP A 211 10.01 -14.32 -5.77
CA TRP A 211 11.05 -13.35 -6.13
C TRP A 211 12.37 -14.06 -6.45
N SER A 212 13.02 -13.68 -7.56
CA SER A 212 14.31 -14.26 -7.99
C SER A 212 15.36 -14.23 -6.89
N THR A 213 15.49 -13.11 -6.16
CA THR A 213 16.43 -12.97 -5.05
C THR A 213 16.30 -14.08 -3.99
N VAL A 214 15.07 -14.53 -3.69
CA VAL A 214 14.83 -15.60 -2.73
C VAL A 214 15.13 -16.97 -3.36
N LYS A 215 14.69 -17.18 -4.61
CA LYS A 215 14.98 -18.42 -5.36
C LYS A 215 16.48 -18.65 -5.50
N ASP A 216 17.24 -17.61 -5.87
CA ASP A 216 18.69 -17.68 -6.05
C ASP A 216 19.41 -17.95 -4.72
N ALA A 217 18.96 -17.30 -3.63
CA ALA A 217 19.51 -17.55 -2.30
C ALA A 217 19.20 -18.97 -1.81
N TRP A 218 17.99 -19.49 -2.05
CA TRP A 218 17.60 -20.86 -1.71
C TRP A 218 18.39 -21.90 -2.53
N ALA A 219 18.57 -21.68 -3.83
CA ALA A 219 19.31 -22.60 -4.70
C ALA A 219 20.82 -22.67 -4.40
N SER A 220 21.36 -21.72 -3.61
CA SER A 220 22.79 -21.66 -3.24
C SER A 220 23.12 -22.34 -1.90
N ILE A 221 22.14 -22.98 -1.24
CA ILE A 221 22.32 -23.80 -0.04
C ILE A 221 22.56 -25.25 -0.43
#